data_b1879b4ce2f1d6d8bcc1e92c3380c78b
#
_entry.id   b1879b4ce2f1d6d8bcc1e92c3380c78b
#
_cell.length_a   1.000
_cell.length_b   1.000
_cell.length_c   1.000
_cell.angle_alpha   90.00
_cell.angle_beta   90.00
_cell.angle_gamma   90.00
#
_symmetry.space_group_name_H-M   'P 1'
#
loop_
_entity.id
_entity.type
_entity.pdbx_description
1 polymer ?
#
loop_
_entity_poly.entity_id
_entity_poly.type
_entity_poly.pdbx_seq_one_letter_code
_entity_poly.pdbx_strand_id
1 'polypeptide(L)'
;PVWNEAAVMEKKLDNLAAQHLPIHLLVVDSASTDETLDLLNDWRSRHPEAFASVEVVRMEQRQGKTAAVVKALTHLGQHAEGLVCMTDADAMLERGCLQRMMQWFADPMIGAVGAVPNRMDARPDEEQHRAAWEAMRLAESMVDSTPFLEGSCMMWRPSCLAIDDLNPGANADDAQIATSVRCQGWRVIADPLATFIDVAPSTVEGQRRQKLRRAQGLQRLLTRMRKRATGKSQGVFGRIFRRQHHFHIIAPLAMMVATASAVLRWGFIALYGWPATFTLANSLHLGFSIAEAVCLVLWWRSRNGQRSGPLSLLGQWLSSMDVLSRSLITTARGRSLHQWEQHSDVRERIVELEV
;
A
#
# COMPACT_ATOMS: atom_id res chain seq x y z
N PRO A 1 5.88 9.37 -10.94
CA PRO A 1 6.10 8.37 -11.96
C PRO A 1 4.82 8.10 -12.75
N VAL A 2 4.93 7.95 -14.06
CA VAL A 2 3.81 7.67 -14.97
C VAL A 2 4.17 6.51 -15.92
N TRP A 3 3.15 5.78 -16.36
CA TRP A 3 3.24 4.77 -17.40
C TRP A 3 1.87 4.54 -18.01
N ASN A 4 1.69 4.98 -19.29
CA ASN A 4 0.43 4.89 -20.03
C ASN A 4 -0.77 5.51 -19.29
N GLU A 5 -0.65 6.73 -18.81
CA GLU A 5 -1.68 7.44 -18.03
C GLU A 5 -2.42 8.53 -18.85
N ALA A 6 -2.46 8.37 -20.19
CA ALA A 6 -3.10 9.33 -21.09
C ALA A 6 -4.53 9.70 -20.64
N ALA A 7 -5.32 8.69 -20.22
CA ALA A 7 -6.71 8.89 -19.83
C ALA A 7 -6.91 9.88 -18.66
N VAL A 8 -5.95 9.99 -17.75
CA VAL A 8 -6.08 10.81 -16.52
C VAL A 8 -5.07 11.96 -16.46
N MET A 9 -4.17 12.08 -17.45
CA MET A 9 -3.04 13.01 -17.38
C MET A 9 -3.48 14.46 -17.24
N GLU A 10 -4.35 14.97 -18.11
CA GLU A 10 -4.80 16.36 -18.05
C GLU A 10 -5.50 16.66 -16.73
N LYS A 11 -6.41 15.76 -16.30
CA LYS A 11 -7.13 15.90 -15.03
C LYS A 11 -6.19 15.93 -13.83
N LYS A 12 -5.13 15.11 -13.85
CA LYS A 12 -4.11 15.15 -12.81
C LYS A 12 -3.34 16.47 -12.78
N LEU A 13 -3.01 17.02 -13.93
CA LEU A 13 -2.33 18.31 -14.03
C LEU A 13 -3.21 19.45 -13.52
N ASP A 14 -4.50 19.47 -13.89
CA ASP A 14 -5.48 20.42 -13.37
C ASP A 14 -5.63 20.31 -11.84
N ASN A 15 -5.70 19.09 -11.33
CA ASN A 15 -5.79 18.83 -9.90
C ASN A 15 -4.55 19.30 -9.11
N LEU A 16 -3.35 19.15 -9.68
CA LEU A 16 -2.12 19.67 -9.06
C LEU A 16 -2.06 21.21 -9.14
N ALA A 17 -2.43 21.80 -10.25
CA ALA A 17 -2.51 23.27 -10.40
C ALA A 17 -3.51 23.89 -9.41
N ALA A 18 -4.64 23.22 -9.16
CA ALA A 18 -5.66 23.65 -8.20
C ALA A 18 -5.20 23.60 -6.73
N GLN A 19 -4.01 23.08 -6.42
CA GLN A 19 -3.43 23.17 -5.07
C GLN A 19 -2.88 24.59 -4.76
N HIS A 20 -2.77 25.47 -5.76
CA HIS A 20 -2.33 26.87 -5.64
C HIS A 20 -1.00 27.04 -4.88
N LEU A 21 -0.04 26.20 -5.16
CA LEU A 21 1.33 26.23 -4.62
C LEU A 21 2.34 26.40 -5.75
N PRO A 22 3.50 26.98 -5.50
CA PRO A 22 4.61 27.03 -6.46
C PRO A 22 5.25 25.63 -6.59
N ILE A 23 4.63 24.76 -7.40
CA ILE A 23 5.08 23.38 -7.58
C ILE A 23 6.14 23.32 -8.67
N HIS A 24 7.27 22.65 -8.37
CA HIS A 24 8.22 22.15 -9.37
C HIS A 24 7.80 20.71 -9.70
N LEU A 25 7.22 20.50 -10.86
CA LEU A 25 6.69 19.20 -11.26
C LEU A 25 7.77 18.38 -11.97
N LEU A 26 8.14 17.24 -11.38
CA LEU A 26 9.01 16.24 -12.00
C LEU A 26 8.17 15.02 -12.39
N VAL A 27 8.06 14.79 -13.69
CA VAL A 27 7.39 13.61 -14.25
C VAL A 27 8.45 12.59 -14.67
N VAL A 28 8.40 11.38 -14.11
CA VAL A 28 9.26 10.27 -14.55
C VAL A 28 8.41 9.30 -15.35
N ASP A 29 8.68 9.29 -16.65
CA ASP A 29 8.00 8.41 -17.60
C ASP A 29 8.69 7.05 -17.68
N SER A 30 7.97 6.00 -17.34
CA SER A 30 8.45 4.61 -17.33
C SER A 30 8.28 3.92 -18.69
N ALA A 31 8.69 4.58 -19.77
CA ALA A 31 8.55 4.12 -21.15
C ALA A 31 7.08 3.94 -21.58
N SER A 32 6.29 4.99 -21.46
CA SER A 32 4.92 5.02 -21.99
C SER A 32 4.90 4.85 -23.50
N THR A 33 3.87 4.17 -23.97
CA THR A 33 3.65 3.85 -25.40
C THR A 33 2.35 4.49 -25.95
N ASP A 34 1.62 5.19 -25.08
CA ASP A 34 0.41 5.94 -25.42
C ASP A 34 0.70 7.45 -25.50
N GLU A 35 -0.34 8.27 -25.57
CA GLU A 35 -0.26 9.72 -25.71
C GLU A 35 0.06 10.47 -24.40
N THR A 36 0.49 9.77 -23.33
CA THR A 36 0.74 10.37 -22.00
C THR A 36 1.61 11.62 -22.05
N LEU A 37 2.72 11.55 -22.77
CA LEU A 37 3.67 12.68 -22.83
C LEU A 37 3.24 13.78 -23.80
N ASP A 38 2.52 13.44 -24.84
CA ASP A 38 1.98 14.42 -25.79
C ASP A 38 0.92 15.26 -25.07
N LEU A 39 0.00 14.64 -24.34
CA LEU A 39 -1.00 15.34 -23.52
C LEU A 39 -0.36 16.23 -22.43
N LEU A 40 0.70 15.76 -21.77
CA LEU A 40 1.45 16.59 -20.82
C LEU A 40 2.01 17.85 -21.47
N ASN A 41 2.65 17.71 -22.64
CA ASN A 41 3.27 18.85 -23.36
C ASN A 41 2.21 19.81 -23.88
N ASP A 42 1.10 19.32 -24.42
CA ASP A 42 -0.03 20.12 -24.88
C ASP A 42 -0.68 20.89 -23.73
N TRP A 43 -0.91 20.21 -22.61
CA TRP A 43 -1.45 20.86 -21.40
C TRP A 43 -0.52 21.96 -20.89
N ARG A 44 0.79 21.67 -20.78
CA ARG A 44 1.81 22.66 -20.36
C ARG A 44 1.83 23.88 -21.28
N SER A 45 1.68 23.67 -22.59
CA SER A 45 1.67 24.78 -23.56
C SER A 45 0.46 25.68 -23.39
N ARG A 46 -0.69 25.11 -22.99
CA ARG A 46 -1.93 25.88 -22.70
C ARG A 46 -1.92 26.56 -21.33
N HIS A 47 -1.09 26.07 -20.38
CA HIS A 47 -1.06 26.56 -18.99
C HIS A 47 0.37 26.87 -18.52
N PRO A 48 1.10 27.82 -19.14
CA PRO A 48 2.52 28.07 -18.89
C PRO A 48 2.82 28.53 -17.46
N GLU A 49 1.86 29.14 -16.77
CA GLU A 49 2.02 29.69 -15.40
C GLU A 49 1.53 28.73 -14.31
N ALA A 50 1.03 27.53 -14.64
CA ALA A 50 0.42 26.64 -13.66
C ALA A 50 1.42 26.04 -12.67
N PHE A 51 2.67 25.85 -13.08
CA PHE A 51 3.74 25.30 -12.27
C PHE A 51 4.98 26.19 -12.34
N ALA A 52 5.74 26.23 -11.24
CA ALA A 52 7.03 26.95 -11.21
C ALA A 52 8.04 26.39 -12.23
N SER A 53 8.02 25.07 -12.42
CA SER A 53 8.72 24.38 -13.51
C SER A 53 8.10 23.01 -13.79
N VAL A 54 8.28 22.53 -15.01
CA VAL A 54 7.90 21.15 -15.39
C VAL A 54 9.08 20.49 -16.05
N GLU A 55 9.53 19.39 -15.48
CA GLU A 55 10.63 18.57 -15.98
C GLU A 55 10.17 17.13 -16.24
N VAL A 56 10.67 16.54 -17.33
CA VAL A 56 10.34 15.17 -17.72
C VAL A 56 11.59 14.34 -17.84
N VAL A 57 11.68 13.27 -17.05
CA VAL A 57 12.75 12.27 -17.12
C VAL A 57 12.18 10.99 -17.72
N ARG A 58 12.74 10.55 -18.84
CA ARG A 58 12.34 9.30 -19.49
C ARG A 58 13.22 8.13 -19.07
N MET A 59 12.60 6.98 -18.83
CA MET A 59 13.29 5.70 -18.67
C MET A 59 13.32 4.98 -20.01
N GLU A 60 14.41 4.26 -20.30
CA GLU A 60 14.54 3.49 -21.55
C GLU A 60 13.58 2.29 -21.61
N GLN A 61 13.25 1.75 -20.44
CA GLN A 61 12.35 0.59 -20.31
C GLN A 61 11.57 0.63 -19.02
N ARG A 62 10.44 -0.05 -18.99
CA ARG A 62 9.58 -0.19 -17.82
C ARG A 62 10.24 -1.10 -16.76
N GLN A 63 10.55 -0.54 -15.60
CA GLN A 63 11.20 -1.26 -14.49
C GLN A 63 10.35 -1.29 -13.21
N GLY A 64 9.14 -0.74 -13.24
CA GLY A 64 8.24 -0.64 -12.10
C GLY A 64 8.31 0.72 -11.38
N LYS A 65 7.28 1.00 -10.53
CA LYS A 65 7.12 2.31 -9.88
C LYS A 65 8.32 2.67 -8.99
N THR A 66 8.79 1.75 -8.16
CA THR A 66 9.92 2.02 -7.26
C THR A 66 11.19 2.39 -8.02
N ALA A 67 11.46 1.77 -9.18
CA ALA A 67 12.60 2.14 -10.01
C ALA A 67 12.46 3.58 -10.56
N ALA A 68 11.25 3.97 -10.98
CA ALA A 68 10.99 5.34 -11.41
C ALA A 68 11.13 6.35 -10.26
N VAL A 69 10.68 6.00 -9.05
CA VAL A 69 10.88 6.82 -7.84
C VAL A 69 12.36 6.97 -7.51
N VAL A 70 13.14 5.89 -7.54
CA VAL A 70 14.61 5.96 -7.33
C VAL A 70 15.27 6.82 -8.40
N LYS A 71 14.84 6.71 -9.67
CA LYS A 71 15.33 7.57 -10.76
C LYS A 71 15.03 9.04 -10.49
N ALA A 72 13.82 9.37 -10.06
CA ALA A 72 13.43 10.73 -9.67
C ALA A 72 14.31 11.26 -8.54
N LEU A 73 14.50 10.48 -7.48
CA LEU A 73 15.30 10.88 -6.32
C LEU A 73 16.77 11.06 -6.66
N THR A 74 17.32 10.19 -7.51
CA THR A 74 18.70 10.33 -8.00
C THR A 74 18.86 11.60 -8.84
N HIS A 75 17.85 11.93 -9.65
CA HIS A 75 17.83 13.13 -10.48
C HIS A 75 17.76 14.41 -9.64
N LEU A 76 16.89 14.43 -8.62
CA LEU A 76 16.77 15.56 -7.68
C LEU A 76 18.01 15.75 -6.80
N GLY A 77 18.73 14.66 -6.51
CA GLY A 77 19.88 14.67 -5.59
C GLY A 77 19.46 14.75 -4.12
N GLN A 78 20.41 14.42 -3.22
CA GLN A 78 20.17 14.42 -1.77
C GLN A 78 20.05 15.84 -1.17
N HIS A 79 20.48 16.85 -1.89
CA HIS A 79 20.49 18.26 -1.45
C HIS A 79 19.37 19.08 -2.09
N ALA A 80 18.33 18.42 -2.64
CA ALA A 80 17.18 19.14 -3.14
C ALA A 80 16.58 20.01 -2.04
N GLU A 81 16.42 21.29 -2.33
CA GLU A 81 15.79 22.23 -1.40
C GLU A 81 14.29 22.01 -1.32
N GLY A 82 13.73 22.28 -0.14
CA GLY A 82 12.28 22.18 0.08
C GLY A 82 11.78 20.79 0.44
N LEU A 83 10.56 20.49 0.04
CA LEU A 83 9.87 19.24 0.31
C LEU A 83 9.61 18.48 -1.00
N VAL A 84 9.77 17.17 -0.97
CA VAL A 84 9.41 16.30 -2.09
C VAL A 84 8.05 15.67 -1.80
N CYS A 85 7.12 15.81 -2.74
CA CYS A 85 5.83 15.14 -2.70
C CYS A 85 5.75 14.13 -3.85
N MET A 86 5.43 12.88 -3.52
CA MET A 86 5.10 11.84 -4.49
C MET A 86 3.58 11.68 -4.56
N THR A 87 3.04 11.66 -5.77
CA THR A 87 1.64 11.35 -6.00
C THR A 87 1.46 10.48 -7.25
N ASP A 88 0.45 9.60 -7.25
CA ASP A 88 0.10 8.79 -8.41
C ASP A 88 -0.75 9.60 -9.40
N ALA A 89 -0.68 9.25 -10.67
CA ALA A 89 -1.45 9.93 -11.73
C ALA A 89 -2.97 9.76 -11.55
N ASP A 90 -3.38 8.63 -10.97
CA ASP A 90 -4.77 8.27 -10.71
C ASP A 90 -5.27 8.64 -9.29
N ALA A 91 -4.51 9.41 -8.52
CA ALA A 91 -4.90 9.93 -7.22
C ALA A 91 -5.23 11.42 -7.30
N MET A 92 -6.46 11.82 -7.00
CA MET A 92 -6.88 13.22 -7.05
C MET A 92 -6.82 13.85 -5.67
N LEU A 93 -5.93 14.81 -5.47
CA LEU A 93 -5.74 15.49 -4.20
C LEU A 93 -6.94 16.38 -3.88
N GLU A 94 -7.48 16.30 -2.69
CA GLU A 94 -8.51 17.25 -2.26
C GLU A 94 -7.92 18.65 -2.05
N ARG A 95 -8.78 19.65 -2.13
CA ARG A 95 -8.34 21.05 -2.03
C ARG A 95 -7.61 21.30 -0.70
N GLY A 96 -6.42 21.88 -0.79
CA GLY A 96 -5.61 22.19 0.39
C GLY A 96 -4.85 20.99 0.99
N CYS A 97 -4.88 19.82 0.36
CA CYS A 97 -4.17 18.63 0.82
C CYS A 97 -2.67 18.89 1.00
N LEU A 98 -2.01 19.46 -0.01
CA LEU A 98 -0.57 19.74 0.09
C LEU A 98 -0.25 20.81 1.15
N GLN A 99 -1.04 21.90 1.23
CA GLN A 99 -0.85 22.92 2.28
C GLN A 99 -0.97 22.31 3.67
N ARG A 100 -1.94 21.40 3.87
CA ARG A 100 -2.16 20.72 5.13
C ARG A 100 -0.96 19.84 5.51
N MET A 101 -0.42 19.07 4.54
CA MET A 101 0.76 18.24 4.78
C MET A 101 2.00 19.08 5.11
N MET A 102 2.20 20.21 4.41
CA MET A 102 3.32 21.12 4.63
C MET A 102 3.37 21.67 6.05
N GLN A 103 2.22 21.93 6.70
CA GLN A 103 2.16 22.47 8.06
C GLN A 103 2.88 21.57 9.08
N TRP A 104 2.88 20.25 8.89
CA TRP A 104 3.56 19.32 9.78
C TRP A 104 5.07 19.50 9.80
N PHE A 105 5.64 20.00 8.72
CA PHE A 105 7.10 20.23 8.64
C PHE A 105 7.56 21.48 9.40
N ALA A 106 6.67 22.21 10.07
CA ALA A 106 7.04 23.18 11.10
C ALA A 106 7.68 22.50 12.32
N ASP A 107 7.33 21.23 12.59
CA ASP A 107 8.04 20.39 13.56
C ASP A 107 9.32 19.82 12.90
N PRO A 108 10.51 20.15 13.40
CA PRO A 108 11.77 19.66 12.85
C PRO A 108 11.94 18.15 12.98
N MET A 109 11.18 17.49 13.87
CA MET A 109 11.24 16.04 14.05
C MET A 109 10.46 15.29 12.98
N ILE A 110 9.57 15.93 12.23
CA ILE A 110 8.78 15.29 11.16
C ILE A 110 9.64 15.20 9.89
N GLY A 111 9.92 13.99 9.47
CA GLY A 111 10.65 13.68 8.24
C GLY A 111 9.76 13.32 7.06
N ALA A 112 8.59 12.71 7.31
CA ALA A 112 7.62 12.38 6.27
C ALA A 112 6.18 12.42 6.78
N VAL A 113 5.26 12.79 5.88
CA VAL A 113 3.82 12.86 6.10
C VAL A 113 3.10 12.17 4.94
N GLY A 114 2.11 11.33 5.23
CA GLY A 114 1.22 10.72 4.24
C GLY A 114 -0.20 11.25 4.36
N ALA A 115 -0.83 11.48 3.23
CA ALA A 115 -2.26 11.74 3.15
C ALA A 115 -3.05 10.43 3.29
N VAL A 116 -4.35 10.56 3.60
CA VAL A 116 -5.27 9.44 3.77
C VAL A 116 -6.25 9.38 2.60
N PRO A 117 -6.52 8.21 2.02
CA PRO A 117 -7.44 8.09 0.91
C PRO A 117 -8.90 8.26 1.33
N ASN A 118 -9.59 9.19 0.70
CA ASN A 118 -11.04 9.23 0.66
C ASN A 118 -11.49 8.34 -0.51
N ARG A 119 -12.06 7.18 -0.19
CA ARG A 119 -12.36 6.15 -1.19
C ARG A 119 -13.78 6.22 -1.66
N MET A 120 -13.93 6.45 -2.95
CA MET A 120 -15.23 6.41 -3.61
C MET A 120 -15.57 4.97 -4.03
N ASP A 121 -16.84 4.60 -3.87
CA ASP A 121 -17.43 3.32 -4.30
C ASP A 121 -16.77 2.07 -3.69
N ALA A 122 -16.15 2.19 -2.52
CA ALA A 122 -15.68 1.01 -1.81
C ALA A 122 -16.88 0.15 -1.38
N ARG A 123 -16.77 -1.15 -1.61
CA ARG A 123 -17.78 -2.08 -1.07
C ARG A 123 -17.77 -2.01 0.46
N PRO A 124 -18.95 -2.09 1.10
CA PRO A 124 -19.04 -1.90 2.55
C PRO A 124 -18.21 -2.88 3.40
N ASP A 125 -17.95 -4.10 2.90
CA ASP A 125 -17.11 -5.10 3.54
C ASP A 125 -15.62 -4.69 3.46
N GLU A 126 -15.21 -4.10 2.33
CA GLU A 126 -13.84 -3.62 2.13
C GLU A 126 -13.58 -2.32 2.88
N GLU A 127 -14.57 -1.43 2.94
CA GLU A 127 -14.51 -0.18 3.69
C GLU A 127 -14.19 -0.42 5.18
N GLN A 128 -14.91 -1.34 5.84
CA GLN A 128 -14.64 -1.69 7.25
C GLN A 128 -13.23 -2.22 7.48
N HIS A 129 -12.73 -3.07 6.58
CA HIS A 129 -11.38 -3.61 6.69
C HIS A 129 -10.32 -2.52 6.53
N ARG A 130 -10.51 -1.63 5.56
CA ARG A 130 -9.59 -0.53 5.27
C ARG A 130 -9.61 0.51 6.39
N ALA A 131 -10.79 0.83 6.93
CA ALA A 131 -10.91 1.72 8.10
C ALA A 131 -10.13 1.19 9.31
N ALA A 132 -10.13 -0.12 9.55
CA ALA A 132 -9.34 -0.73 10.63
C ALA A 132 -7.81 -0.56 10.40
N TRP A 133 -7.33 -0.73 9.17
CA TRP A 133 -5.92 -0.51 8.83
C TRP A 133 -5.52 0.97 8.91
N GLU A 134 -6.40 1.86 8.49
CA GLU A 134 -6.20 3.31 8.60
C GLU A 134 -6.13 3.75 10.06
N ALA A 135 -7.09 3.31 10.89
CA ALA A 135 -7.06 3.60 12.33
C ALA A 135 -5.78 3.09 12.99
N MET A 136 -5.26 1.93 12.56
CA MET A 136 -3.99 1.41 13.07
C MET A 136 -2.82 2.31 12.66
N ARG A 137 -2.72 2.76 11.41
CA ARG A 137 -1.67 3.68 10.94
C ARG A 137 -1.72 5.02 11.67
N LEU A 138 -2.92 5.55 11.89
CA LEU A 138 -3.10 6.79 12.66
C LEU A 138 -2.65 6.59 14.11
N ALA A 139 -3.04 5.50 14.76
CA ALA A 139 -2.58 5.19 16.13
C ALA A 139 -1.05 5.01 16.20
N GLU A 140 -0.42 4.36 15.23
CA GLU A 140 1.03 4.23 15.12
C GLU A 140 1.69 5.62 14.98
N SER A 141 1.12 6.50 14.15
CA SER A 141 1.58 7.87 13.93
C SER A 141 1.46 8.73 15.20
N MET A 142 0.40 8.54 15.99
CA MET A 142 0.21 9.25 17.26
C MET A 142 1.24 8.83 18.31
N VAL A 143 1.57 7.55 18.37
CA VAL A 143 2.47 7.00 19.42
C VAL A 143 3.94 7.23 19.06
N ASP A 144 4.30 7.08 17.79
CA ASP A 144 5.66 7.31 17.25
C ASP A 144 5.58 7.56 15.73
N SER A 145 5.61 6.51 14.94
CA SER A 145 5.65 6.56 13.47
C SER A 145 5.01 5.32 12.89
N THR A 146 4.32 5.47 11.76
CA THR A 146 3.89 4.32 10.97
C THR A 146 4.95 3.93 9.94
N PRO A 147 5.22 2.62 9.74
CA PRO A 147 6.10 2.18 8.66
C PRO A 147 5.42 2.21 7.28
N PHE A 148 4.11 2.47 7.22
CA PHE A 148 3.33 2.37 5.99
C PHE A 148 2.52 3.65 5.76
N LEU A 149 2.93 4.41 4.74
CA LEU A 149 2.14 5.51 4.19
C LEU A 149 1.40 5.06 2.92
N GLU A 150 0.55 5.90 2.37
CA GLU A 150 -0.06 5.66 1.06
C GLU A 150 0.78 6.31 -0.02
N GLY A 151 1.25 5.51 -0.98
CA GLY A 151 2.11 5.96 -2.07
C GLY A 151 1.43 6.86 -3.09
N SER A 152 0.11 6.98 -2.99
CA SER A 152 -0.69 7.85 -3.85
C SER A 152 -0.59 9.33 -3.47
N CYS A 153 -0.24 9.65 -2.22
CA CYS A 153 0.14 11.01 -1.80
C CYS A 153 0.95 10.96 -0.50
N MET A 154 2.23 11.23 -0.60
CA MET A 154 3.13 11.37 0.55
C MET A 154 4.21 12.43 0.30
N MET A 155 4.65 13.07 1.37
CA MET A 155 5.61 14.17 1.34
C MET A 155 6.73 13.94 2.35
N TRP A 156 7.96 14.32 2.03
CA TRP A 156 9.11 14.15 2.94
C TRP A 156 10.19 15.20 2.71
N ARG A 157 11.11 15.34 3.70
CA ARG A 157 12.34 16.10 3.52
C ARG A 157 13.36 15.24 2.78
N PRO A 158 13.96 15.68 1.66
CA PRO A 158 14.98 14.92 0.95
C PRO A 158 16.14 14.48 1.86
N SER A 159 16.60 15.37 2.73
CA SER A 159 17.70 15.12 3.68
C SER A 159 17.42 14.03 4.72
N CYS A 160 16.14 13.65 4.92
CA CYS A 160 15.74 12.61 5.86
C CYS A 160 15.72 11.21 5.24
N LEU A 161 15.91 11.09 3.92
CA LEU A 161 15.80 9.84 3.18
C LEU A 161 17.17 9.36 2.72
N ALA A 162 17.55 8.13 3.07
CA ALA A 162 18.69 7.45 2.47
C ALA A 162 18.22 6.70 1.21
N ILE A 163 18.57 7.18 0.03
CA ILE A 163 18.14 6.59 -1.25
C ILE A 163 18.63 5.15 -1.40
N ASP A 164 19.81 4.83 -0.89
CA ASP A 164 20.40 3.49 -0.90
C ASP A 164 19.57 2.45 -0.11
N ASP A 165 18.69 2.90 0.75
CA ASP A 165 17.73 2.01 1.46
C ASP A 165 16.62 1.51 0.54
N LEU A 166 16.40 2.16 -0.60
CA LEU A 166 15.35 1.79 -1.53
C LEU A 166 15.81 0.66 -2.45
N ASN A 167 14.96 -0.34 -2.61
CA ASN A 167 15.19 -1.44 -3.55
C ASN A 167 14.34 -1.22 -4.80
N PRO A 168 14.93 -0.79 -5.94
CA PRO A 168 14.19 -0.52 -7.16
C PRO A 168 13.53 -1.77 -7.77
N GLY A 169 14.04 -2.98 -7.48
CA GLY A 169 13.46 -4.25 -7.92
C GLY A 169 12.31 -4.76 -7.05
N ALA A 170 11.86 -4.00 -6.06
CA ALA A 170 10.73 -4.33 -5.19
C ALA A 170 9.64 -3.26 -5.32
N ASN A 171 8.42 -3.62 -5.01
CA ASN A 171 7.30 -2.69 -4.84
C ASN A 171 7.21 -2.16 -3.39
N ALA A 172 6.13 -1.40 -3.06
CA ALA A 172 5.93 -0.71 -1.80
C ALA A 172 6.98 0.40 -1.56
N ASP A 173 7.18 1.25 -2.56
CA ASP A 173 8.01 2.44 -2.53
C ASP A 173 7.68 3.36 -1.35
N ASP A 174 6.40 3.55 -1.08
CA ASP A 174 5.84 4.29 0.05
C ASP A 174 6.34 3.78 1.40
N ALA A 175 6.20 2.48 1.64
CA ALA A 175 6.66 1.85 2.87
C ALA A 175 8.19 1.80 2.95
N GLN A 176 8.90 1.70 1.82
CA GLN A 176 10.36 1.78 1.77
C GLN A 176 10.83 3.17 2.20
N ILE A 177 10.24 4.25 1.65
CA ILE A 177 10.56 5.63 2.00
C ILE A 177 10.23 5.88 3.49
N ALA A 178 9.01 5.56 3.93
CA ALA A 178 8.58 5.74 5.31
C ALA A 178 9.51 5.04 6.31
N THR A 179 9.83 3.78 6.06
CA THR A 179 10.72 3.00 6.93
C THR A 179 12.14 3.55 6.92
N SER A 180 12.68 3.97 5.77
CA SER A 180 14.02 4.57 5.67
C SER A 180 14.09 5.87 6.46
N VAL A 181 13.18 6.82 6.23
CA VAL A 181 13.09 8.09 6.96
C VAL A 181 13.05 7.85 8.48
N ARG A 182 12.22 6.91 8.94
CA ARG A 182 12.13 6.59 10.37
C ARG A 182 13.42 5.96 10.91
N CYS A 183 14.07 5.11 10.15
CA CYS A 183 15.36 4.50 10.55
C CYS A 183 16.50 5.50 10.61
N GLN A 184 16.39 6.65 9.96
CA GLN A 184 17.31 7.80 10.11
C GLN A 184 17.04 8.64 11.37
N GLY A 185 15.97 8.34 12.11
CA GLY A 185 15.63 9.02 13.37
C GLY A 185 14.47 10.02 13.28
N TRP A 186 13.92 10.26 12.10
CA TRP A 186 12.83 11.20 11.89
C TRP A 186 11.46 10.55 12.07
N ARG A 187 10.46 11.31 12.48
CA ARG A 187 9.10 10.81 12.59
C ARG A 187 8.41 10.73 11.24
N VAL A 188 7.57 9.72 11.10
CA VAL A 188 6.74 9.46 9.91
C VAL A 188 5.30 9.32 10.34
N ILE A 189 4.43 10.20 9.87
CA ILE A 189 3.04 10.27 10.30
C ILE A 189 2.06 10.24 9.13
N ALA A 190 0.85 9.76 9.36
CA ALA A 190 -0.30 9.94 8.48
C ALA A 190 -1.21 11.03 9.04
N ASP A 191 -1.65 11.97 8.20
CA ASP A 191 -2.57 13.03 8.60
C ASP A 191 -3.98 12.73 8.10
N PRO A 192 -4.96 12.48 8.99
CA PRO A 192 -6.34 12.17 8.59
C PRO A 192 -7.08 13.35 7.94
N LEU A 193 -6.55 14.57 8.03
CA LEU A 193 -7.14 15.77 7.44
C LEU A 193 -6.51 16.15 6.08
N ALA A 194 -5.41 15.52 5.70
CA ALA A 194 -4.85 15.60 4.37
C ALA A 194 -5.39 14.43 3.55
N THR A 195 -6.25 14.70 2.60
CA THR A 195 -7.02 13.66 1.91
C THR A 195 -6.87 13.73 0.40
N PHE A 196 -7.00 12.57 -0.25
CA PHE A 196 -7.04 12.43 -1.70
C PHE A 196 -8.09 11.38 -2.08
N ILE A 197 -8.67 11.54 -3.26
CA ILE A 197 -9.63 10.58 -3.79
C ILE A 197 -8.87 9.40 -4.42
N ASP A 198 -9.21 8.19 -3.97
CA ASP A 198 -8.69 6.92 -4.48
C ASP A 198 -9.86 6.06 -4.98
N VAL A 199 -9.78 5.60 -6.21
CA VAL A 199 -10.78 4.74 -6.83
C VAL A 199 -10.28 3.31 -6.87
N ALA A 200 -11.02 2.40 -6.24
CA ALA A 200 -10.66 0.98 -6.23
C ALA A 200 -11.04 0.29 -7.56
N PRO A 201 -10.28 -0.72 -8.03
CA PRO A 201 -10.72 -1.57 -9.13
C PRO A 201 -12.13 -2.13 -8.88
N SER A 202 -12.98 -2.12 -9.90
CA SER A 202 -14.38 -2.56 -9.81
C SER A 202 -14.50 -4.08 -9.60
N THR A 203 -13.54 -4.85 -10.14
CA THR A 203 -13.59 -6.32 -10.09
C THR A 203 -12.92 -6.88 -8.84
N VAL A 204 -13.50 -7.94 -8.28
CA VAL A 204 -12.94 -8.69 -7.13
C VAL A 204 -11.54 -9.22 -7.46
N GLU A 205 -11.33 -9.67 -8.68
CA GLU A 205 -10.04 -10.21 -9.14
C GLU A 205 -8.98 -9.11 -9.23
N GLY A 206 -9.31 -7.94 -9.79
CA GLY A 206 -8.41 -6.77 -9.83
C GLY A 206 -7.98 -6.32 -8.44
N GLN A 207 -8.93 -6.17 -7.52
CA GLN A 207 -8.65 -5.86 -6.11
C GLN A 207 -7.73 -6.90 -5.46
N ARG A 208 -7.95 -8.18 -5.75
CA ARG A 208 -7.16 -9.27 -5.19
C ARG A 208 -5.72 -9.28 -5.73
N ARG A 209 -5.53 -9.04 -7.04
CA ARG A 209 -4.19 -8.89 -7.63
C ARG A 209 -3.44 -7.72 -7.01
N GLN A 210 -4.12 -6.58 -6.83
CA GLN A 210 -3.55 -5.42 -6.17
C GLN A 210 -3.13 -5.72 -4.73
N LYS A 211 -4.00 -6.40 -3.94
CA LYS A 211 -3.69 -6.83 -2.57
C LYS A 211 -2.49 -7.78 -2.52
N LEU A 212 -2.42 -8.75 -3.43
CA LEU A 212 -1.32 -9.70 -3.50
C LEU A 212 0.01 -9.01 -3.82
N ARG A 213 0.01 -8.09 -4.77
CA ARG A 213 1.18 -7.27 -5.12
C ARG A 213 1.65 -6.43 -3.94
N ARG A 214 0.74 -5.71 -3.27
CA ARG A 214 1.06 -4.90 -2.06
C ARG A 214 1.61 -5.79 -0.95
N ALA A 215 0.98 -6.93 -0.68
CA ALA A 215 1.44 -7.88 0.33
C ALA A 215 2.89 -8.34 0.09
N GLN A 216 3.26 -8.67 -1.15
CA GLN A 216 4.61 -9.07 -1.49
C GLN A 216 5.63 -7.96 -1.22
N GLY A 217 5.32 -6.72 -1.58
CA GLY A 217 6.18 -5.57 -1.32
C GLY A 217 6.44 -5.37 0.17
N LEU A 218 5.37 -5.37 0.96
CA LEU A 218 5.45 -5.19 2.42
C LEU A 218 6.22 -6.34 3.08
N GLN A 219 6.00 -7.59 2.68
CA GLN A 219 6.72 -8.74 3.22
C GLN A 219 8.22 -8.68 2.92
N ARG A 220 8.60 -8.28 1.70
CA ARG A 220 10.01 -8.07 1.31
C ARG A 220 10.66 -6.95 2.12
N LEU A 221 9.97 -5.82 2.28
CA LEU A 221 10.44 -4.71 3.09
C LEU A 221 10.63 -5.13 4.55
N LEU A 222 9.59 -5.72 5.16
CA LEU A 222 9.60 -6.13 6.56
C LEU A 222 10.73 -7.14 6.86
N THR A 223 11.02 -8.03 5.93
CA THR A 223 12.12 -8.99 6.05
C THR A 223 13.47 -8.27 5.93
N ARG A 224 13.65 -7.45 4.89
CA ARG A 224 14.90 -6.75 4.59
C ARG A 224 15.30 -5.77 5.69
N MET A 225 14.34 -4.94 6.13
CA MET A 225 14.58 -3.87 7.11
C MET A 225 14.51 -4.34 8.56
N ARG A 226 14.16 -5.62 8.82
CA ARG A 226 13.89 -6.12 10.17
C ARG A 226 14.99 -5.78 11.17
N LYS A 227 16.24 -6.11 10.87
CA LYS A 227 17.35 -5.89 11.80
C LYS A 227 17.53 -4.41 12.16
N ARG A 228 17.47 -3.53 11.15
CA ARG A 228 17.65 -2.08 11.32
C ARG A 228 16.45 -1.45 12.03
N ALA A 229 15.23 -1.74 11.59
CA ALA A 229 14.02 -1.16 12.14
C ALA A 229 13.63 -1.67 13.54
N THR A 230 14.19 -2.79 13.99
CA THR A 230 13.94 -3.35 15.33
C THR A 230 15.11 -3.23 16.29
N GLY A 231 16.16 -2.51 15.92
CA GLY A 231 17.32 -2.23 16.76
C GLY A 231 16.94 -1.48 18.03
N LYS A 232 17.79 -1.54 19.06
CA LYS A 232 17.52 -0.89 20.37
C LYS A 232 17.28 0.62 20.24
N SER A 233 17.93 1.29 19.31
CA SER A 233 17.78 2.72 19.04
C SER A 233 16.41 3.10 18.48
N GLN A 234 15.62 2.15 17.97
CA GLN A 234 14.33 2.42 17.35
C GLN A 234 13.16 2.51 18.35
N GLY A 235 13.37 2.21 19.62
CA GLY A 235 12.41 2.46 20.69
C GLY A 235 11.02 1.88 20.43
N VAL A 236 10.00 2.74 20.45
CA VAL A 236 8.59 2.38 20.22
C VAL A 236 8.37 1.91 18.80
N PHE A 237 8.97 2.58 17.81
CA PHE A 237 8.87 2.17 16.41
C PHE A 237 9.34 0.73 16.20
N GLY A 238 10.39 0.31 16.89
CA GLY A 238 10.87 -1.07 16.81
C GLY A 238 9.83 -2.10 17.29
N ARG A 239 8.95 -1.74 18.25
CA ARG A 239 7.81 -2.58 18.66
C ARG A 239 6.72 -2.60 17.60
N ILE A 240 6.40 -1.44 17.03
CA ILE A 240 5.44 -1.30 15.93
C ILE A 240 5.89 -2.16 14.75
N PHE A 241 7.14 -2.03 14.33
CA PHE A 241 7.69 -2.77 13.19
C PHE A 241 7.70 -4.29 13.43
N ARG A 242 8.04 -4.76 14.65
CA ARG A 242 7.94 -6.18 15.02
C ARG A 242 6.51 -6.70 14.93
N ARG A 243 5.53 -5.90 15.37
CA ARG A 243 4.10 -6.23 15.25
C ARG A 243 3.67 -6.37 13.79
N GLN A 244 4.07 -5.43 12.94
CA GLN A 244 3.81 -5.50 11.51
C GLN A 244 4.48 -6.71 10.84
N HIS A 245 5.72 -7.01 11.22
CA HIS A 245 6.41 -8.23 10.78
C HIS A 245 5.66 -9.49 11.21
N HIS A 246 5.16 -9.53 12.45
CA HIS A 246 4.37 -10.66 12.95
C HIS A 246 3.10 -10.86 12.10
N PHE A 247 2.33 -9.79 11.86
CA PHE A 247 1.09 -9.86 11.10
C PHE A 247 1.29 -10.27 9.64
N HIS A 248 2.33 -9.77 9.00
CA HIS A 248 2.54 -9.99 7.57
C HIS A 248 3.33 -11.26 7.24
N ILE A 249 4.09 -11.80 8.17
CA ILE A 249 4.98 -12.95 7.92
C ILE A 249 4.69 -14.11 8.88
N ILE A 250 4.71 -13.89 10.19
CA ILE A 250 4.57 -15.00 11.15
C ILE A 250 3.15 -15.55 11.19
N ALA A 251 2.15 -14.67 11.25
CA ALA A 251 0.75 -15.08 11.31
C ALA A 251 0.31 -15.88 10.06
N PRO A 252 0.60 -15.45 8.81
CA PRO A 252 0.27 -16.28 7.64
C PRO A 252 1.04 -17.60 7.59
N LEU A 253 2.30 -17.67 8.05
CA LEU A 253 3.02 -18.95 8.18
C LEU A 253 2.33 -19.87 9.19
N ALA A 254 1.94 -19.36 10.36
CA ALA A 254 1.20 -20.12 11.35
C ALA A 254 -0.16 -20.60 10.78
N MET A 255 -0.86 -19.75 10.02
CA MET A 255 -2.09 -20.11 9.34
C MET A 255 -1.88 -21.22 8.30
N MET A 256 -0.79 -21.18 7.54
CA MET A 256 -0.45 -22.26 6.58
C MET A 256 -0.23 -23.58 7.31
N VAL A 257 0.49 -23.59 8.45
CA VAL A 257 0.69 -24.78 9.27
C VAL A 257 -0.65 -25.29 9.83
N ALA A 258 -1.48 -24.40 10.37
CA ALA A 258 -2.81 -24.74 10.88
C ALA A 258 -3.70 -25.36 9.78
N THR A 259 -3.70 -24.74 8.58
CA THR A 259 -4.46 -25.27 7.43
C THR A 259 -3.96 -26.64 6.99
N ALA A 260 -2.63 -26.84 6.91
CA ALA A 260 -2.06 -28.15 6.57
C ALA A 260 -2.45 -29.22 7.62
N SER A 261 -2.37 -28.89 8.89
CA SER A 261 -2.78 -29.77 10.00
C SER A 261 -4.27 -30.12 9.91
N ALA A 262 -5.12 -29.15 9.61
CA ALA A 262 -6.56 -29.36 9.40
C ALA A 262 -6.83 -30.31 8.23
N VAL A 263 -6.17 -30.11 7.09
CA VAL A 263 -6.32 -30.99 5.91
C VAL A 263 -5.89 -32.41 6.23
N LEU A 264 -4.76 -32.60 6.90
CA LEU A 264 -4.30 -33.94 7.34
C LEU A 264 -5.30 -34.60 8.27
N ARG A 265 -5.83 -33.85 9.25
CA ARG A 265 -6.82 -34.34 10.20
C ARG A 265 -8.14 -34.74 9.51
N TRP A 266 -8.65 -33.92 8.60
CA TRP A 266 -9.84 -34.24 7.83
C TRP A 266 -9.62 -35.43 6.89
N GLY A 267 -8.43 -35.54 6.29
CA GLY A 267 -8.04 -36.70 5.49
C GLY A 267 -8.04 -37.99 6.33
N PHE A 268 -7.54 -37.91 7.56
CA PHE A 268 -7.54 -39.04 8.50
C PHE A 268 -8.99 -39.46 8.88
N ILE A 269 -9.86 -38.49 9.18
CA ILE A 269 -11.29 -38.74 9.48
C ILE A 269 -11.99 -39.38 8.28
N ALA A 270 -11.68 -38.94 7.06
CA ALA A 270 -12.28 -39.50 5.85
C ALA A 270 -11.87 -40.95 5.59
N LEU A 271 -10.62 -41.33 5.95
CA LEU A 271 -10.10 -42.71 5.77
C LEU A 271 -10.53 -43.69 6.87
N TYR A 272 -10.58 -43.22 8.12
CA TYR A 272 -10.76 -44.09 9.28
C TYR A 272 -12.10 -43.88 10.01
N GLY A 273 -12.88 -42.95 9.58
CA GLY A 273 -14.16 -42.57 10.19
C GLY A 273 -14.01 -41.67 11.42
N TRP A 274 -15.14 -41.26 11.94
CA TRP A 274 -15.23 -40.39 13.12
C TRP A 274 -15.01 -41.22 14.39
N PRO A 275 -14.27 -40.72 15.41
CA PRO A 275 -14.12 -41.45 16.69
C PRO A 275 -15.50 -41.67 17.34
N ALA A 276 -15.82 -42.95 17.59
CA ALA A 276 -17.13 -43.37 18.12
C ALA A 276 -17.31 -43.16 19.63
N THR A 277 -16.25 -42.84 20.36
CA THR A 277 -16.28 -42.73 21.83
C THR A 277 -16.23 -41.29 22.32
N PHE A 278 -17.07 -40.94 23.29
CA PHE A 278 -17.06 -39.64 23.95
C PHE A 278 -15.95 -39.57 24.99
N THR A 279 -14.75 -39.20 24.55
CA THR A 279 -13.61 -38.86 25.43
C THR A 279 -13.35 -37.33 25.32
N LEU A 280 -12.61 -36.76 26.28
CA LEU A 280 -12.20 -35.35 26.21
C LEU A 280 -11.45 -35.04 24.89
N ALA A 281 -10.58 -35.98 24.47
CA ALA A 281 -9.86 -35.82 23.20
C ALA A 281 -10.79 -35.75 21.98
N ASN A 282 -11.80 -36.63 21.92
CA ASN A 282 -12.78 -36.64 20.82
C ASN A 282 -13.72 -35.46 20.85
N SER A 283 -14.07 -34.93 22.03
CA SER A 283 -14.85 -33.69 22.17
C SER A 283 -14.04 -32.49 21.69
N LEU A 284 -12.75 -32.39 22.01
CA LEU A 284 -11.86 -31.35 21.45
C LEU A 284 -11.72 -31.50 19.94
N HIS A 285 -11.60 -32.69 19.40
CA HIS A 285 -11.57 -32.97 17.98
C HIS A 285 -12.81 -32.45 17.26
N LEU A 286 -14.00 -32.69 17.84
CA LEU A 286 -15.27 -32.18 17.32
C LEU A 286 -15.30 -30.65 17.34
N GLY A 287 -14.90 -30.05 18.47
CA GLY A 287 -14.84 -28.60 18.63
C GLY A 287 -13.93 -27.94 17.58
N PHE A 288 -12.74 -28.48 17.37
CA PHE A 288 -11.80 -27.98 16.32
C PHE A 288 -12.41 -28.14 14.91
N SER A 289 -13.08 -29.27 14.64
CA SER A 289 -13.69 -29.49 13.32
C SER A 289 -14.81 -28.50 13.01
N ILE A 290 -15.63 -28.19 14.01
CA ILE A 290 -16.70 -27.19 13.88
C ILE A 290 -16.07 -25.80 13.66
N ALA A 291 -15.06 -25.43 14.46
CA ALA A 291 -14.38 -24.14 14.33
C ALA A 291 -13.75 -23.98 12.93
N GLU A 292 -13.09 -25.02 12.42
CA GLU A 292 -12.49 -25.00 11.07
C GLU A 292 -13.56 -24.90 9.97
N ALA A 293 -14.67 -25.62 10.09
CA ALA A 293 -15.78 -25.51 9.15
C ALA A 293 -16.37 -24.08 9.13
N VAL A 294 -16.56 -23.47 10.30
CA VAL A 294 -16.99 -22.08 10.43
C VAL A 294 -15.98 -21.14 9.79
N CYS A 295 -14.67 -21.29 10.09
CA CYS A 295 -13.64 -20.48 9.47
C CYS A 295 -13.60 -20.61 7.94
N LEU A 296 -13.78 -21.82 7.41
CA LEU A 296 -13.83 -22.07 5.97
C LEU A 296 -15.03 -21.36 5.31
N VAL A 297 -16.21 -21.42 5.93
CA VAL A 297 -17.40 -20.73 5.45
C VAL A 297 -17.21 -19.21 5.50
N LEU A 298 -16.68 -18.67 6.60
CA LEU A 298 -16.40 -17.24 6.74
C LEU A 298 -15.38 -16.75 5.72
N TRP A 299 -14.29 -17.50 5.52
CA TRP A 299 -13.30 -17.21 4.50
C TRP A 299 -13.91 -17.20 3.09
N TRP A 300 -14.70 -18.24 2.76
CA TRP A 300 -15.35 -18.34 1.45
C TRP A 300 -16.33 -17.19 1.19
N ARG A 301 -17.18 -16.85 2.18
CA ARG A 301 -18.09 -15.71 2.10
C ARG A 301 -17.34 -14.39 1.91
N SER A 302 -16.34 -14.13 2.74
CA SER A 302 -15.53 -12.91 2.66
C SER A 302 -14.79 -12.82 1.31
N ARG A 303 -14.27 -13.94 0.82
CA ARG A 303 -13.62 -14.00 -0.49
C ARG A 303 -14.55 -13.63 -1.65
N ASN A 304 -15.84 -13.94 -1.54
CA ASN A 304 -16.88 -13.59 -2.52
C ASN A 304 -17.56 -12.25 -2.23
N GLY A 305 -17.03 -11.44 -1.33
CA GLY A 305 -17.58 -10.12 -0.99
C GLY A 305 -18.88 -10.17 -0.19
N GLN A 306 -19.19 -11.30 0.45
CA GLN A 306 -20.42 -11.48 1.23
C GLN A 306 -20.16 -11.15 2.71
N ARG A 307 -21.04 -10.36 3.30
CA ARG A 307 -20.99 -10.07 4.75
C ARG A 307 -21.43 -11.29 5.58
N SER A 308 -20.83 -11.44 6.75
CA SER A 308 -21.14 -12.49 7.72
C SER A 308 -21.62 -11.92 9.07
N GLY A 309 -22.31 -10.78 9.04
CA GLY A 309 -22.78 -10.11 10.25
C GLY A 309 -21.66 -9.79 11.24
N PRO A 310 -21.80 -10.11 12.53
CA PRO A 310 -20.79 -9.84 13.56
C PRO A 310 -19.44 -10.51 13.29
N LEU A 311 -19.43 -11.61 12.53
CA LEU A 311 -18.23 -12.37 12.19
C LEU A 311 -17.52 -11.87 10.91
N SER A 312 -17.98 -10.77 10.31
CA SER A 312 -17.39 -10.21 9.09
C SER A 312 -15.90 -9.88 9.25
N LEU A 313 -15.50 -9.32 10.39
CA LEU A 313 -14.09 -9.01 10.68
C LEU A 313 -13.20 -10.25 10.68
N LEU A 314 -13.69 -11.36 11.27
CA LEU A 314 -12.97 -12.63 11.26
C LEU A 314 -12.84 -13.18 9.83
N GLY A 315 -13.92 -13.13 9.03
CA GLY A 315 -13.89 -13.55 7.63
C GLY A 315 -12.89 -12.73 6.81
N GLN A 316 -12.86 -11.40 7.00
CA GLN A 316 -11.92 -10.50 6.34
C GLN A 316 -10.46 -10.76 6.77
N TRP A 317 -10.25 -11.03 8.06
CA TRP A 317 -8.93 -11.40 8.56
C TRP A 317 -8.45 -12.71 7.93
N LEU A 318 -9.30 -13.75 7.87
CA LEU A 318 -8.99 -15.02 7.19
C LEU A 318 -8.68 -14.81 5.69
N SER A 319 -9.45 -13.97 5.00
CA SER A 319 -9.19 -13.62 3.60
C SER A 319 -7.86 -12.89 3.44
N SER A 320 -7.50 -12.01 4.38
CA SER A 320 -6.20 -11.31 4.37
C SER A 320 -5.05 -12.28 4.61
N MET A 321 -5.20 -13.26 5.53
CA MET A 321 -4.20 -14.30 5.76
C MET A 321 -4.00 -15.19 4.51
N ASP A 322 -5.08 -15.50 3.75
CA ASP A 322 -4.97 -16.21 2.46
C ASP A 322 -4.11 -15.41 1.46
N VAL A 323 -4.37 -14.11 1.31
CA VAL A 323 -3.58 -13.23 0.43
C VAL A 323 -2.11 -13.18 0.84
N LEU A 324 -1.83 -13.01 2.14
CA LEU A 324 -0.48 -12.95 2.68
C LEU A 324 0.25 -14.29 2.51
N SER A 325 -0.42 -15.43 2.75
CA SER A 325 0.13 -16.77 2.53
C SER A 325 0.47 -17.02 1.07
N ARG A 326 -0.43 -16.67 0.15
CA ARG A 326 -0.19 -16.76 -1.30
C ARG A 326 0.98 -15.89 -1.75
N SER A 327 1.13 -14.72 -1.16
CA SER A 327 2.24 -13.83 -1.41
C SER A 327 3.58 -14.45 -0.99
N LEU A 328 3.65 -15.09 0.18
CA LEU A 328 4.83 -15.83 0.63
C LEU A 328 5.17 -16.98 -0.32
N ILE A 329 4.17 -17.77 -0.72
CA ILE A 329 4.36 -18.87 -1.67
C ILE A 329 4.86 -18.34 -3.03
N THR A 330 4.27 -17.22 -3.52
CA THR A 330 4.68 -16.60 -4.79
C THR A 330 6.13 -16.15 -4.73
N THR A 331 6.53 -15.55 -3.60
CA THR A 331 7.92 -15.12 -3.34
C THR A 331 8.87 -16.31 -3.26
N ALA A 332 8.49 -17.38 -2.56
CA ALA A 332 9.28 -18.60 -2.45
C ALA A 332 9.49 -19.31 -3.80
N ARG A 333 8.54 -19.13 -4.74
CA ARG A 333 8.66 -19.61 -6.13
C ARG A 333 9.48 -18.68 -7.04
N GLY A 334 10.13 -17.65 -6.50
CA GLY A 334 10.95 -16.70 -7.25
C GLY A 334 10.16 -15.72 -8.15
N ARG A 335 8.83 -15.67 -8.03
CA ARG A 335 8.00 -14.76 -8.84
C ARG A 335 7.92 -13.39 -8.21
N SER A 336 8.21 -12.33 -8.98
CA SER A 336 8.09 -10.94 -8.55
C SER A 336 6.88 -10.27 -9.20
N LEU A 337 6.10 -9.55 -8.39
CA LEU A 337 4.91 -8.79 -8.80
C LEU A 337 5.19 -7.27 -8.74
N HIS A 338 6.44 -6.84 -9.00
CA HIS A 338 6.84 -5.44 -8.86
C HIS A 338 6.30 -4.51 -9.95
N GLN A 339 5.94 -5.04 -11.11
CA GLN A 339 5.29 -4.26 -12.16
C GLN A 339 3.79 -4.17 -11.88
N TRP A 340 3.24 -2.94 -11.97
CA TRP A 340 1.80 -2.75 -11.81
C TRP A 340 1.09 -2.88 -13.16
N GLU A 341 -0.11 -3.44 -13.12
CA GLU A 341 -1.04 -3.42 -14.25
C GLU A 341 -1.98 -2.23 -14.07
N GLN A 342 -2.31 -1.58 -15.18
CA GLN A 342 -3.34 -0.54 -15.18
C GLN A 342 -4.72 -1.19 -15.10
N HIS A 343 -5.62 -0.47 -14.44
CA HIS A 343 -7.03 -0.78 -14.39
C HIS A 343 -7.78 0.32 -15.17
N SER A 344 -8.22 0.04 -16.40
CA SER A 344 -8.92 1.01 -17.26
C SER A 344 -10.20 1.53 -16.60
N ASP A 345 -10.93 0.66 -15.92
CA ASP A 345 -12.14 0.99 -15.16
C ASP A 345 -11.90 2.05 -14.05
N VAL A 346 -10.72 2.05 -13.44
CA VAL A 346 -10.33 3.08 -12.47
C VAL A 346 -10.13 4.43 -13.15
N ARG A 347 -9.44 4.45 -14.32
CA ARG A 347 -9.15 5.69 -15.05
C ARG A 347 -10.43 6.32 -15.60
N GLU A 348 -11.32 5.53 -16.18
CA GLU A 348 -12.62 6.00 -16.66
C GLU A 348 -13.43 6.68 -15.55
N ARG A 349 -13.50 6.05 -14.38
CA ARG A 349 -14.23 6.61 -13.23
C ARG A 349 -13.57 7.86 -12.65
N ILE A 350 -12.23 7.97 -12.69
CA ILE A 350 -11.52 9.19 -12.28
C ILE A 350 -11.87 10.35 -13.22
N VAL A 351 -11.94 10.11 -14.52
CA VAL A 351 -12.32 11.14 -15.49
C VAL A 351 -13.72 11.68 -15.23
N GLU A 352 -14.66 10.84 -14.79
CA GLU A 352 -16.04 11.23 -14.48
C GLU A 352 -16.19 12.03 -13.16
N LEU A 353 -15.18 12.03 -12.29
CA LEU A 353 -15.24 12.76 -11.03
C LEU A 353 -15.28 14.28 -11.29
N GLU A 354 -16.18 15.00 -10.65
CA GLU A 354 -16.13 16.45 -10.51
C GLU A 354 -15.22 16.80 -9.33
N VAL A 355 -13.94 17.13 -9.62
CA VAL A 355 -12.91 17.45 -8.59
C VAL A 355 -12.44 18.88 -8.74
#